data_8e0f491e53a1c44db55c9d55028f824c
#
_entry.id   8e0f491e53a1c44db55c9d55028f824c
#
_cell.length_a   1.000
_cell.length_b   1.000
_cell.length_c   1.000
_cell.angle_alpha   90.00
_cell.angle_beta   90.00
_cell.angle_gamma   90.00
#
_symmetry.space_group_name_H-M   'P 1'
#
loop_
_entity.id
_entity.type
_entity.pdbx_description
1 polymer ?
#
loop_
_entity_poly.entity_id
_entity_poly.type
_entity_poly.pdbx_seq_one_letter_code
_entity_poly.pdbx_strand_id
1 'polypeptide(L)'
;MSNGRFGIHGGQYIPETLMNAVIELEEAYNHYKDDPEFNRELTELLNEYAGRPSRLYYAAHMTEDLGGAKVYLKREDLNHTGAHKINNVLGQVLLAKKMGKTRVIAETGAGQHGVATATAAALMGMECEVFMGKEDTERQALNVYKMRLLGAKVHPVTSGTATLKDAVSETMREWTNRIADTHYVLGSVMGPHPFPTIVRDFQAVISKEIKEQMLEKEGRLPDAVLACVGGGSNAIGTFYHFIEDKDVQLIGCEAAGRGVNTAETAATIATGRLGIFHGMKSYFCQDEYGQIAPVYSISAGLDYPGIGPEHAHLYDTGRAQYVPVTDEEAVEAFEYLSKTEGIIPAIESAHAVAYARKIVPQMGKDQCVVITISGRGDKDCAAIARYRGEHIHE
;
A
#
# COMPACT_ATOMS: atom_id res chain seq x y z
N MET A 1 -23.09 6.26 12.14
CA MET A 1 -21.88 5.47 11.76
C MET A 1 -22.09 4.98 10.34
N SER A 2 -21.11 5.07 9.49
CA SER A 2 -21.25 4.88 8.03
C SER A 2 -21.23 3.41 7.61
N ASN A 3 -21.80 2.45 8.29
CA ASN A 3 -21.88 1.01 7.93
C ASN A 3 -20.83 0.54 6.88
N GLY A 4 -19.55 0.96 7.02
CA GLY A 4 -18.48 0.64 6.09
C GLY A 4 -18.60 1.33 4.72
N ARG A 5 -19.29 2.46 4.64
CA ARG A 5 -19.46 3.23 3.40
C ARG A 5 -18.65 4.51 3.39
N PHE A 6 -18.09 4.80 2.24
CA PHE A 6 -17.46 6.06 1.87
C PHE A 6 -18.26 6.62 0.68
N GLY A 7 -19.27 7.46 0.97
CA GLY A 7 -20.27 7.81 -0.03
C GLY A 7 -21.00 6.58 -0.57
N ILE A 8 -20.91 6.35 -1.88
CA ILE A 8 -21.51 5.17 -2.53
C ILE A 8 -20.57 3.94 -2.54
N HIS A 9 -19.32 4.11 -2.11
CA HIS A 9 -18.28 3.07 -2.13
C HIS A 9 -18.21 2.28 -0.83
N GLY A 10 -17.48 1.16 -0.84
CA GLY A 10 -17.29 0.28 0.33
C GLY A 10 -18.37 -0.79 0.43
N GLY A 11 -18.74 -1.14 1.65
CA GLY A 11 -19.74 -2.16 1.96
C GLY A 11 -19.15 -3.55 2.15
N GLN A 12 -20.03 -4.56 2.19
CA GLN A 12 -19.70 -5.96 2.46
C GLN A 12 -20.39 -6.84 1.42
N TYR A 13 -19.74 -7.05 0.29
CA TYR A 13 -20.26 -7.86 -0.82
C TYR A 13 -19.55 -9.22 -0.84
N ILE A 14 -19.82 -10.02 0.17
CA ILE A 14 -19.15 -11.31 0.42
C ILE A 14 -20.18 -12.42 0.59
N PRO A 15 -19.78 -13.71 0.39
CA PRO A 15 -20.63 -14.86 0.67
C PRO A 15 -21.03 -14.93 2.14
N GLU A 16 -22.21 -15.51 2.41
CA GLU A 16 -22.70 -15.76 3.78
C GLU A 16 -21.65 -16.45 4.67
N THR A 17 -20.87 -17.34 4.10
CA THR A 17 -19.83 -18.10 4.80
C THR A 17 -18.74 -17.22 5.41
N LEU A 18 -18.51 -16.01 4.91
CA LEU A 18 -17.55 -15.04 5.45
C LEU A 18 -18.19 -13.95 6.31
N MET A 19 -19.50 -13.82 6.32
CA MET A 19 -20.16 -12.71 7.00
C MET A 19 -19.87 -12.68 8.50
N ASN A 20 -19.92 -13.84 9.16
CA ASN A 20 -19.61 -13.93 10.58
C ASN A 20 -18.16 -13.55 10.90
N ALA A 21 -17.21 -13.86 10.01
CA ALA A 21 -15.81 -13.51 10.21
C ALA A 21 -15.59 -11.99 10.19
N VAL A 22 -16.24 -11.29 9.26
CA VAL A 22 -16.09 -9.82 9.19
C VAL A 22 -16.87 -9.09 10.29
N ILE A 23 -18.00 -9.66 10.77
CA ILE A 23 -18.73 -9.13 11.92
C ILE A 23 -17.88 -9.29 13.20
N GLU A 24 -17.33 -10.49 13.45
CA GLU A 24 -16.41 -10.73 14.56
C GLU A 24 -15.21 -9.76 14.53
N LEU A 25 -14.63 -9.56 13.35
CA LEU A 25 -13.52 -8.63 13.16
C LEU A 25 -13.91 -7.19 13.47
N GLU A 26 -15.08 -6.73 13.00
CA GLU A 26 -15.58 -5.39 13.26
C GLU A 26 -15.82 -5.15 14.76
N GLU A 27 -16.46 -6.12 15.44
CA GLU A 27 -16.72 -6.07 16.89
C GLU A 27 -15.40 -6.01 17.67
N ALA A 28 -14.44 -6.87 17.34
CA ALA A 28 -13.11 -6.88 17.96
C ALA A 28 -12.37 -5.56 17.72
N TYR A 29 -12.36 -5.09 16.49
CA TYR A 29 -11.70 -3.82 16.16
C TYR A 29 -12.34 -2.64 16.92
N ASN A 30 -13.66 -2.55 16.96
CA ASN A 30 -14.36 -1.51 17.69
C ASN A 30 -14.13 -1.56 19.23
N HIS A 31 -13.86 -2.75 19.75
CA HIS A 31 -13.50 -2.93 21.17
C HIS A 31 -12.05 -2.47 21.42
N TYR A 32 -11.10 -2.88 20.59
CA TYR A 32 -9.66 -2.68 20.84
C TYR A 32 -9.11 -1.33 20.35
N LYS A 33 -9.71 -0.70 19.34
CA LYS A 33 -9.19 0.57 18.78
C LYS A 33 -9.01 1.69 19.79
N ASP A 34 -9.87 1.73 20.83
CA ASP A 34 -9.82 2.73 21.89
C ASP A 34 -9.31 2.13 23.22
N ASP A 35 -8.90 0.86 23.23
CA ASP A 35 -8.36 0.21 24.41
C ASP A 35 -6.94 0.70 24.72
N PRO A 36 -6.68 1.24 25.93
CA PRO A 36 -5.36 1.82 26.26
C PRO A 36 -4.22 0.79 26.26
N GLU A 37 -4.49 -0.47 26.64
CA GLU A 37 -3.49 -1.51 26.68
C GLU A 37 -3.11 -1.95 25.27
N PHE A 38 -4.09 -2.16 24.38
CA PHE A 38 -3.86 -2.45 22.98
C PHE A 38 -3.03 -1.35 22.32
N ASN A 39 -3.41 -0.09 22.50
CA ASN A 39 -2.71 1.05 21.92
C ASN A 39 -1.29 1.21 22.46
N ARG A 40 -1.04 0.94 23.75
CA ARG A 40 0.30 0.93 24.33
C ARG A 40 1.16 -0.16 23.70
N GLU A 41 0.65 -1.40 23.62
CA GLU A 41 1.35 -2.55 23.05
C GLU A 41 1.68 -2.32 21.56
N LEU A 42 0.71 -1.80 20.78
CA LEU A 42 0.92 -1.45 19.38
C LEU A 42 1.97 -0.34 19.23
N THR A 43 1.92 0.69 20.08
CA THR A 43 2.89 1.78 20.05
C THR A 43 4.31 1.28 20.37
N GLU A 44 4.47 0.42 21.36
CA GLU A 44 5.75 -0.23 21.66
C GLU A 44 6.28 -1.03 20.46
N LEU A 45 5.43 -1.84 19.82
CA LEU A 45 5.81 -2.58 18.62
C LEU A 45 6.22 -1.66 17.46
N LEU A 46 5.49 -0.60 17.24
CA LEU A 46 5.80 0.37 16.18
C LEU A 46 7.13 1.10 16.45
N ASN A 47 7.37 1.51 17.68
CA ASN A 47 8.57 2.28 18.04
C ASN A 47 9.80 1.39 18.18
N GLU A 48 9.72 0.34 18.99
CA GLU A 48 10.89 -0.46 19.35
C GLU A 48 11.22 -1.55 18.30
N TYR A 49 10.22 -2.07 17.60
CA TYR A 49 10.40 -3.14 16.64
C TYR A 49 10.38 -2.66 15.18
N ALA A 50 9.42 -1.84 14.81
CA ALA A 50 9.34 -1.32 13.45
C ALA A 50 10.25 -0.10 13.19
N GLY A 51 10.75 0.56 14.23
CA GLY A 51 11.69 1.67 14.12
C GLY A 51 11.03 3.03 13.86
N ARG A 52 9.77 3.19 14.28
CA ARG A 52 9.08 4.49 14.18
C ARG A 52 9.52 5.47 15.29
N PRO A 53 9.30 6.81 15.10
CA PRO A 53 8.74 7.44 13.90
C PRO A 53 9.69 7.35 12.70
N SER A 54 9.14 7.14 11.50
CA SER A 54 9.95 7.21 10.28
C SER A 54 10.39 8.66 10.03
N ARG A 55 11.55 8.81 9.40
CA ARG A 55 12.14 10.14 9.21
C ARG A 55 11.44 10.92 8.11
N LEU A 56 11.30 12.23 8.31
CA LEU A 56 10.98 13.19 7.27
C LEU A 56 12.29 13.85 6.83
N TYR A 57 12.82 13.41 5.70
CA TYR A 57 14.11 13.83 5.16
C TYR A 57 13.96 14.99 4.20
N TYR A 58 14.71 16.08 4.43
CA TYR A 58 14.79 17.18 3.47
C TYR A 58 15.71 16.80 2.31
N ALA A 59 15.13 16.62 1.13
CA ALA A 59 15.85 16.23 -0.08
C ALA A 59 16.49 17.50 -0.71
N ALA A 60 17.63 17.91 -0.18
CA ALA A 60 18.28 19.15 -0.53
C ALA A 60 18.72 19.19 -2.01
N HIS A 61 19.36 18.12 -2.48
CA HIS A 61 19.82 18.05 -3.88
C HIS A 61 18.66 18.00 -4.86
N MET A 62 17.61 17.24 -4.56
CA MET A 62 16.40 17.20 -5.37
C MET A 62 15.70 18.57 -5.38
N THR A 63 15.65 19.26 -4.24
CA THR A 63 15.07 20.62 -4.13
C THR A 63 15.83 21.61 -4.99
N GLU A 64 17.16 21.58 -4.93
CA GLU A 64 18.03 22.45 -5.73
C GLU A 64 17.90 22.15 -7.22
N ASP A 65 17.97 20.88 -7.60
CA ASP A 65 17.90 20.45 -9.01
C ASP A 65 16.56 20.82 -9.67
N LEU A 66 15.43 20.62 -8.97
CA LEU A 66 14.11 20.96 -9.48
C LEU A 66 13.79 22.45 -9.44
N GLY A 67 14.45 23.23 -8.59
CA GLY A 67 14.41 24.69 -8.55
C GLY A 67 13.10 25.34 -8.10
N GLY A 68 12.11 24.56 -7.66
CA GLY A 68 10.81 25.01 -7.18
C GLY A 68 10.62 24.81 -5.68
N ALA A 69 9.51 24.16 -5.30
CA ALA A 69 9.19 23.87 -3.90
C ALA A 69 10.26 23.04 -3.17
N LYS A 70 10.32 23.18 -1.84
CA LYS A 70 11.11 22.30 -1.00
C LYS A 70 10.54 20.89 -1.02
N VAL A 71 11.39 19.90 -1.19
CA VAL A 71 10.99 18.47 -1.24
C VAL A 71 11.40 17.78 0.04
N TYR A 72 10.43 17.14 0.69
CA TYR A 72 10.61 16.26 1.83
C TYR A 72 10.22 14.83 1.46
N LEU A 73 11.01 13.87 1.93
CA LEU A 73 10.75 12.44 1.74
C LEU A 73 10.37 11.81 3.07
N LYS A 74 9.16 11.24 3.15
CA LYS A 74 8.74 10.43 4.29
C LYS A 74 9.28 9.02 4.10
N ARG A 75 10.24 8.64 4.93
CA ARG A 75 11.13 7.50 4.77
C ARG A 75 10.55 6.21 5.35
N GLU A 76 9.45 5.71 4.78
CA GLU A 76 8.86 4.40 5.16
C GLU A 76 9.72 3.22 4.69
N ASP A 77 10.65 3.46 3.79
CA ASP A 77 11.69 2.51 3.35
C ASP A 77 12.70 2.15 4.46
N LEU A 78 12.80 2.95 5.51
CA LEU A 78 13.68 2.70 6.66
C LEU A 78 13.01 1.88 7.78
N ASN A 79 11.73 1.59 7.67
CA ASN A 79 11.05 0.74 8.64
C ASN A 79 11.60 -0.70 8.59
N HIS A 80 11.44 -1.44 9.68
CA HIS A 80 11.68 -2.88 9.66
C HIS A 80 10.90 -3.56 8.54
N THR A 81 11.50 -4.52 7.87
CA THR A 81 11.10 -5.14 6.59
C THR A 81 11.25 -4.26 5.35
N GLY A 82 11.59 -3.00 5.49
CA GLY A 82 11.94 -2.09 4.39
C GLY A 82 10.76 -1.44 3.67
N ALA A 83 9.58 -1.39 4.27
CA ALA A 83 8.39 -0.76 3.69
C ALA A 83 7.35 -0.37 4.76
N HIS A 84 6.31 0.36 4.32
CA HIS A 84 5.16 0.77 5.15
C HIS A 84 4.28 -0.40 5.60
N LYS A 85 4.35 -1.55 4.97
CA LYS A 85 3.47 -2.70 5.23
C LYS A 85 3.48 -3.15 6.69
N ILE A 86 4.62 -3.04 7.35
CA ILE A 86 4.77 -3.44 8.76
C ILE A 86 3.80 -2.70 9.70
N ASN A 87 3.42 -1.46 9.40
CA ASN A 87 2.49 -0.68 10.22
C ASN A 87 1.13 -1.37 10.35
N ASN A 88 0.53 -1.69 9.22
CA ASN A 88 -0.75 -2.39 9.16
C ASN A 88 -0.66 -3.81 9.72
N VAL A 89 0.39 -4.53 9.37
CA VAL A 89 0.55 -5.94 9.74
C VAL A 89 0.70 -6.11 11.26
N LEU A 90 1.51 -5.28 11.91
CA LEU A 90 1.63 -5.33 13.38
C LEU A 90 0.29 -5.09 14.06
N GLY A 91 -0.48 -4.11 13.57
CA GLY A 91 -1.83 -3.83 14.09
C GLY A 91 -2.78 -5.01 13.90
N GLN A 92 -2.86 -5.58 12.70
CA GLN A 92 -3.78 -6.68 12.41
C GLN A 92 -3.39 -7.98 13.12
N VAL A 93 -2.09 -8.33 13.18
CA VAL A 93 -1.65 -9.56 13.86
C VAL A 93 -1.81 -9.44 15.37
N LEU A 94 -1.56 -8.26 15.96
CA LEU A 94 -1.86 -8.00 17.36
C LEU A 94 -3.37 -8.14 17.64
N LEU A 95 -4.22 -7.55 16.78
CA LEU A 95 -5.67 -7.69 16.89
C LEU A 95 -6.09 -9.17 16.80
N ALA A 96 -5.57 -9.92 15.84
CA ALA A 96 -5.83 -11.34 15.71
C ALA A 96 -5.45 -12.13 16.97
N LYS A 97 -4.32 -11.83 17.57
CA LYS A 97 -3.88 -12.43 18.84
C LYS A 97 -4.85 -12.13 19.98
N LYS A 98 -5.30 -10.87 20.11
CA LYS A 98 -6.31 -10.47 21.11
C LYS A 98 -7.67 -11.15 20.87
N MET A 99 -8.00 -11.48 19.61
CA MET A 99 -9.19 -12.27 19.25
C MET A 99 -9.03 -13.78 19.53
N GLY A 100 -7.87 -14.23 19.99
CA GLY A 100 -7.59 -15.65 20.24
C GLY A 100 -7.30 -16.47 18.98
N LYS A 101 -7.03 -15.83 17.84
CA LYS A 101 -6.63 -16.54 16.62
C LYS A 101 -5.20 -17.07 16.78
N THR A 102 -4.95 -18.25 16.19
CA THR A 102 -3.64 -18.92 16.25
C THR A 102 -2.93 -18.98 14.93
N ARG A 103 -3.64 -18.65 13.84
CA ARG A 103 -3.15 -18.65 12.46
C ARG A 103 -3.50 -17.35 11.77
N VAL A 104 -2.56 -16.84 10.96
CA VAL A 104 -2.81 -15.75 10.01
C VAL A 104 -2.55 -16.21 8.59
N ILE A 105 -3.33 -15.68 7.67
CA ILE A 105 -3.13 -15.86 6.22
C ILE A 105 -3.04 -14.50 5.55
N ALA A 106 -2.32 -14.43 4.44
CA ALA A 106 -2.18 -13.20 3.66
C ALA A 106 -2.03 -13.50 2.18
N GLU A 107 -2.46 -12.56 1.35
CA GLU A 107 -2.07 -12.46 -0.05
C GLU A 107 -0.79 -11.65 -0.19
N THR A 108 -0.07 -11.83 -1.29
CA THR A 108 1.02 -10.93 -1.63
C THR A 108 1.30 -10.93 -3.14
N GLY A 109 1.69 -9.79 -3.69
CA GLY A 109 2.18 -9.64 -5.06
C GLY A 109 3.71 -9.54 -5.10
N ALA A 110 4.26 -8.35 -4.80
CA ALA A 110 5.71 -8.15 -4.73
C ALA A 110 6.42 -8.90 -3.58
N GLY A 111 5.66 -9.49 -2.66
CA GLY A 111 6.17 -10.22 -1.51
C GLY A 111 6.36 -9.37 -0.26
N GLN A 112 6.27 -8.05 -0.32
CA GLN A 112 6.50 -7.17 0.84
C GLN A 112 5.47 -7.36 1.95
N HIS A 113 4.19 -7.47 1.60
CA HIS A 113 3.13 -7.76 2.55
C HIS A 113 3.28 -9.16 3.16
N GLY A 114 3.60 -10.16 2.34
CA GLY A 114 3.85 -11.53 2.80
C GLY A 114 5.03 -11.60 3.77
N VAL A 115 6.15 -10.95 3.47
CA VAL A 115 7.31 -10.87 4.37
C VAL A 115 6.94 -10.17 5.68
N ALA A 116 6.22 -9.04 5.63
CA ALA A 116 5.78 -8.34 6.83
C ALA A 116 4.85 -9.20 7.69
N THR A 117 3.90 -9.91 7.06
CA THR A 117 2.98 -10.81 7.77
C THR A 117 3.72 -11.99 8.41
N ALA A 118 4.63 -12.64 7.68
CA ALA A 118 5.47 -13.71 8.22
C ALA A 118 6.33 -13.22 9.39
N THR A 119 6.85 -11.99 9.29
CA THR A 119 7.65 -11.34 10.35
C THR A 119 6.84 -11.16 11.63
N ALA A 120 5.65 -10.56 11.54
CA ALA A 120 4.79 -10.35 12.70
C ALA A 120 4.25 -11.67 13.29
N ALA A 121 3.92 -12.63 12.44
CA ALA A 121 3.48 -13.96 12.87
C ALA A 121 4.60 -14.68 13.64
N ALA A 122 5.83 -14.65 13.15
CA ALA A 122 7.00 -15.20 13.84
C ALA A 122 7.20 -14.54 15.21
N LEU A 123 7.14 -13.19 15.27
CA LEU A 123 7.28 -12.43 16.50
C LEU A 123 6.21 -12.81 17.53
N MET A 124 4.98 -13.05 17.11
CA MET A 124 3.83 -13.31 17.98
C MET A 124 3.53 -14.79 18.20
N GLY A 125 4.33 -15.69 17.59
CA GLY A 125 4.19 -17.15 17.76
C GLY A 125 2.93 -17.74 17.07
N MET A 126 2.54 -17.19 15.91
CA MET A 126 1.36 -17.64 15.16
C MET A 126 1.77 -18.42 13.90
N GLU A 127 0.94 -19.39 13.49
CA GLU A 127 1.06 -19.98 12.16
C GLU A 127 0.85 -18.92 11.07
N CYS A 128 1.61 -19.01 9.98
CA CYS A 128 1.48 -18.10 8.84
C CYS A 128 1.47 -18.86 7.53
N GLU A 129 0.47 -18.58 6.70
CA GLU A 129 0.40 -19.08 5.32
C GLU A 129 0.17 -17.90 4.37
N VAL A 130 0.95 -17.84 3.29
CA VAL A 130 0.92 -16.74 2.33
C VAL A 130 0.59 -17.29 0.96
N PHE A 131 -0.38 -16.66 0.30
CA PHE A 131 -0.80 -16.96 -1.07
C PHE A 131 -0.19 -15.94 -2.01
N MET A 132 0.49 -16.41 -3.03
CA MET A 132 1.21 -15.58 -4.00
C MET A 132 1.04 -16.14 -5.39
N GLY A 133 0.76 -15.28 -6.37
CA GLY A 133 0.66 -15.72 -7.76
C GLY A 133 1.92 -16.46 -8.18
N LYS A 134 1.79 -17.59 -8.91
CA LYS A 134 2.93 -18.38 -9.33
C LYS A 134 3.95 -17.55 -10.11
N GLU A 135 3.48 -16.68 -11.00
CA GLU A 135 4.34 -15.79 -11.77
C GLU A 135 5.13 -14.84 -10.85
N ASP A 136 4.48 -14.31 -9.82
CA ASP A 136 5.12 -13.43 -8.84
C ASP A 136 6.11 -14.19 -7.96
N THR A 137 5.86 -15.49 -7.65
CA THR A 137 6.82 -16.30 -6.87
C THR A 137 8.14 -16.48 -7.60
N GLU A 138 8.12 -16.54 -8.91
CA GLU A 138 9.31 -16.64 -9.74
C GLU A 138 10.05 -15.30 -9.87
N ARG A 139 9.29 -14.20 -10.05
CA ARG A 139 9.85 -12.84 -10.13
C ARG A 139 10.49 -12.38 -8.82
N GLN A 140 9.95 -12.82 -7.68
CA GLN A 140 10.27 -12.35 -6.33
C GLN A 140 10.78 -13.49 -5.43
N ALA A 141 11.62 -14.37 -5.99
CA ALA A 141 12.13 -15.58 -5.32
C ALA A 141 12.81 -15.29 -3.97
N LEU A 142 13.53 -14.16 -3.86
CA LEU A 142 14.16 -13.74 -2.60
C LEU A 142 13.12 -13.49 -1.50
N ASN A 143 12.01 -12.85 -1.81
CA ASN A 143 10.94 -12.61 -0.83
C ASN A 143 10.24 -13.92 -0.44
N VAL A 144 10.07 -14.85 -1.38
CA VAL A 144 9.57 -16.21 -1.08
C VAL A 144 10.49 -16.91 -0.09
N TYR A 145 11.79 -16.83 -0.31
CA TYR A 145 12.78 -17.43 0.60
C TYR A 145 12.72 -16.77 2.00
N LYS A 146 12.64 -15.43 2.07
CA LYS A 146 12.48 -14.71 3.34
C LYS A 146 11.24 -15.16 4.12
N MET A 147 10.10 -15.30 3.45
CA MET A 147 8.87 -15.78 4.09
C MET A 147 9.04 -17.20 4.67
N ARG A 148 9.66 -18.10 3.92
CA ARG A 148 9.97 -19.46 4.40
C ARG A 148 10.94 -19.48 5.57
N LEU A 149 11.99 -18.63 5.51
CA LEU A 149 12.95 -18.48 6.61
C LEU A 149 12.28 -17.98 7.89
N LEU A 150 11.25 -17.13 7.77
CA LEU A 150 10.44 -16.63 8.88
C LEU A 150 9.38 -17.66 9.37
N GLY A 151 9.35 -18.85 8.78
CA GLY A 151 8.46 -19.94 9.19
C GLY A 151 7.11 -19.97 8.47
N ALA A 152 6.86 -19.10 7.51
CA ALA A 152 5.62 -19.11 6.74
C ALA A 152 5.62 -20.19 5.65
N LYS A 153 4.44 -20.76 5.39
CA LYS A 153 4.21 -21.59 4.20
C LYS A 153 3.76 -20.66 3.06
N VAL A 154 4.39 -20.80 1.91
CA VAL A 154 4.04 -20.01 0.71
C VAL A 154 3.37 -20.93 -0.30
N HIS A 155 2.14 -20.56 -0.70
CA HIS A 155 1.31 -21.30 -1.64
C HIS A 155 1.28 -20.57 -3.00
N PRO A 156 1.89 -21.15 -4.05
CA PRO A 156 1.78 -20.59 -5.39
C PRO A 156 0.35 -20.73 -5.93
N VAL A 157 -0.26 -19.63 -6.33
CA VAL A 157 -1.59 -19.61 -6.94
C VAL A 157 -1.45 -19.64 -8.46
N THR A 158 -2.07 -20.65 -9.10
CA THR A 158 -1.96 -20.89 -10.54
C THR A 158 -3.23 -20.53 -11.31
N SER A 159 -4.30 -20.15 -10.62
CA SER A 159 -5.57 -19.75 -11.24
C SER A 159 -5.50 -18.36 -11.88
N GLY A 160 -6.37 -18.09 -12.85
CA GLY A 160 -6.48 -16.79 -13.51
C GLY A 160 -5.19 -16.37 -14.22
N THR A 161 -4.73 -15.16 -13.92
CA THR A 161 -3.45 -14.61 -14.42
C THR A 161 -2.26 -14.98 -13.54
N ALA A 162 -2.49 -15.74 -12.45
CA ALA A 162 -1.48 -16.13 -11.49
C ALA A 162 -0.71 -14.95 -10.86
N THR A 163 -1.42 -13.84 -10.62
CA THR A 163 -0.90 -12.58 -10.05
C THR A 163 -1.63 -12.20 -8.75
N LEU A 164 -1.36 -11.00 -8.21
CA LEU A 164 -1.92 -10.50 -6.94
C LEU A 164 -3.45 -10.63 -6.85
N LYS A 165 -4.21 -10.34 -7.93
CA LYS A 165 -5.67 -10.47 -7.94
C LYS A 165 -6.11 -11.89 -7.57
N ASP A 166 -5.45 -12.88 -8.13
CA ASP A 166 -5.79 -14.29 -7.92
C ASP A 166 -5.35 -14.77 -6.54
N ALA A 167 -4.23 -14.23 -6.03
CA ALA A 167 -3.78 -14.45 -4.66
C ALA A 167 -4.83 -13.94 -3.65
N VAL A 168 -5.41 -12.74 -3.86
CA VAL A 168 -6.51 -12.21 -3.02
C VAL A 168 -7.71 -13.15 -3.03
N SER A 169 -8.13 -13.60 -4.21
CA SER A 169 -9.28 -14.49 -4.36
C SER A 169 -9.06 -15.84 -3.67
N GLU A 170 -7.85 -16.39 -3.77
CA GLU A 170 -7.51 -17.66 -3.12
C GLU A 170 -7.43 -17.52 -1.59
N THR A 171 -6.86 -16.43 -1.10
CA THR A 171 -6.80 -16.16 0.35
C THR A 171 -8.19 -16.02 0.95
N MET A 172 -9.11 -15.35 0.26
CA MET A 172 -10.52 -15.27 0.70
C MET A 172 -11.20 -16.63 0.73
N ARG A 173 -10.92 -17.51 -0.25
CA ARG A 173 -11.43 -18.89 -0.26
C ARG A 173 -10.85 -19.69 0.91
N GLU A 174 -9.56 -19.61 1.14
CA GLU A 174 -8.92 -20.32 2.27
C GLU A 174 -9.43 -19.82 3.62
N TRP A 175 -9.73 -18.53 3.76
CA TRP A 175 -10.29 -18.00 5.00
C TRP A 175 -11.60 -18.67 5.38
N THR A 176 -12.47 -19.02 4.40
CA THR A 176 -13.72 -19.74 4.68
C THR A 176 -13.51 -21.12 5.27
N ASN A 177 -12.37 -21.74 5.05
CA ASN A 177 -12.09 -23.10 5.56
C ASN A 177 -11.79 -23.14 7.06
N ARG A 178 -11.23 -22.06 7.63
CA ARG A 178 -10.73 -22.02 9.01
C ARG A 178 -10.99 -20.69 9.72
N ILE A 179 -12.21 -20.16 9.60
CA ILE A 179 -12.58 -18.86 10.20
C ILE A 179 -12.35 -18.83 11.71
N ALA A 180 -12.64 -19.95 12.41
CA ALA A 180 -12.61 -20.00 13.87
C ALA A 180 -11.23 -19.66 14.47
N ASP A 181 -10.15 -20.11 13.85
CA ASP A 181 -8.78 -19.99 14.36
C ASP A 181 -7.88 -19.10 13.51
N THR A 182 -8.38 -18.58 12.39
CA THR A 182 -7.60 -17.88 11.38
C THR A 182 -8.09 -16.44 11.16
N HIS A 183 -7.14 -15.50 11.11
CA HIS A 183 -7.38 -14.13 10.64
C HIS A 183 -6.73 -13.92 9.28
N TYR A 184 -7.47 -13.29 8.37
CA TYR A 184 -6.93 -12.82 7.10
C TYR A 184 -6.32 -11.42 7.31
N VAL A 185 -4.99 -11.34 7.21
CA VAL A 185 -4.24 -10.07 7.26
C VAL A 185 -4.24 -9.45 5.87
N LEU A 186 -5.24 -8.62 5.58
CA LEU A 186 -5.39 -8.01 4.28
C LEU A 186 -4.38 -6.88 4.11
N GLY A 187 -3.64 -6.90 2.99
CA GLY A 187 -2.43 -6.08 2.79
C GLY A 187 -2.64 -4.68 2.27
N SER A 188 -3.87 -4.28 1.93
CA SER A 188 -4.16 -2.95 1.43
C SER A 188 -5.50 -2.42 1.94
N VAL A 189 -5.80 -1.13 1.65
CA VAL A 189 -7.02 -0.42 2.08
C VAL A 189 -8.20 -0.77 1.19
N MET A 190 -8.43 -2.06 1.01
CA MET A 190 -9.43 -2.65 0.12
C MET A 190 -10.20 -3.76 0.81
N GLY A 191 -11.09 -4.43 0.08
CA GLY A 191 -11.85 -5.57 0.60
C GLY A 191 -13.15 -5.17 1.31
N PRO A 192 -13.85 -6.15 1.89
CA PRO A 192 -15.11 -5.89 2.61
C PRO A 192 -14.85 -5.10 3.89
N HIS A 193 -15.83 -4.27 4.28
CA HIS A 193 -15.81 -3.66 5.62
C HIS A 193 -15.69 -4.78 6.68
N PRO A 194 -14.81 -4.64 7.71
CA PRO A 194 -14.15 -3.42 8.18
C PRO A 194 -12.72 -3.21 7.65
N PHE A 195 -12.20 -4.02 6.74
CA PHE A 195 -10.81 -3.95 6.29
C PHE A 195 -10.35 -2.57 5.81
N PRO A 196 -11.11 -1.84 4.95
CA PRO A 196 -10.66 -0.51 4.52
C PRO A 196 -10.45 0.48 5.68
N THR A 197 -11.28 0.39 6.71
CA THR A 197 -11.15 1.21 7.92
C THR A 197 -9.95 0.79 8.77
N ILE A 198 -9.80 -0.51 9.04
CA ILE A 198 -8.70 -1.06 9.86
C ILE A 198 -7.35 -0.73 9.24
N VAL A 199 -7.19 -1.02 7.95
CA VAL A 199 -5.91 -0.79 7.25
C VAL A 199 -5.57 0.70 7.20
N ARG A 200 -6.56 1.57 6.92
CA ARG A 200 -6.38 3.02 6.96
C ARG A 200 -5.88 3.47 8.33
N ASP A 201 -6.56 3.06 9.39
CA ASP A 201 -6.27 3.54 10.75
C ASP A 201 -4.86 3.11 11.20
N PHE A 202 -4.41 1.89 10.87
CA PHE A 202 -3.05 1.46 11.17
C PHE A 202 -1.99 2.11 10.28
N GLN A 203 -2.33 2.50 9.04
CA GLN A 203 -1.41 3.24 8.18
C GLN A 203 -1.42 4.77 8.44
N ALA A 204 -2.44 5.29 9.08
CA ALA A 204 -2.59 6.72 9.33
C ALA A 204 -1.48 7.33 10.23
N VAL A 205 -0.70 6.49 10.89
CA VAL A 205 0.53 6.91 11.60
C VAL A 205 1.48 7.67 10.67
N ILE A 206 1.48 7.37 9.37
CA ILE A 206 2.30 8.06 8.36
C ILE A 206 1.94 9.55 8.31
N SER A 207 0.67 9.88 8.06
CA SER A 207 0.23 11.29 7.97
C SER A 207 0.26 12.02 9.31
N LYS A 208 0.00 11.31 10.42
CA LYS A 208 0.15 11.88 11.76
C LYS A 208 1.57 12.40 11.98
N GLU A 209 2.55 11.57 11.71
CA GLU A 209 3.97 11.92 11.83
C GLU A 209 4.38 12.99 10.83
N ILE A 210 3.92 12.94 9.57
CA ILE A 210 4.22 14.00 8.58
C ILE A 210 3.75 15.34 9.11
N LYS A 211 2.53 15.40 9.65
CA LYS A 211 1.93 16.64 10.15
C LYS A 211 2.75 17.22 11.31
N GLU A 212 3.11 16.40 12.28
CA GLU A 212 3.95 16.79 13.41
C GLU A 212 5.36 17.25 12.96
N GLN A 213 6.00 16.48 12.10
CA GLN A 213 7.36 16.75 11.61
C GLN A 213 7.42 17.99 10.70
N MET A 214 6.39 18.26 9.90
CA MET A 214 6.32 19.48 9.10
C MET A 214 6.15 20.72 9.98
N LEU A 215 5.30 20.65 10.99
CA LEU A 215 5.14 21.73 11.96
C LEU A 215 6.44 22.01 12.73
N GLU A 216 7.21 20.97 13.09
CA GLU A 216 8.52 21.10 13.72
C GLU A 216 9.55 21.75 12.79
N LYS A 217 9.60 21.34 11.51
CA LYS A 217 10.64 21.77 10.55
C LYS A 217 10.34 23.08 9.85
N GLU A 218 9.09 23.31 9.49
CA GLU A 218 8.66 24.44 8.67
C GLU A 218 7.68 25.38 9.39
N GLY A 219 7.18 25.01 10.56
CA GLY A 219 6.16 25.77 11.30
C GLY A 219 4.79 25.80 10.62
N ARG A 220 4.58 24.97 9.58
CA ARG A 220 3.36 24.92 8.79
C ARG A 220 3.13 23.54 8.17
N LEU A 221 1.92 23.31 7.64
CA LEU A 221 1.59 22.12 6.86
C LEU A 221 2.20 22.20 5.45
N PRO A 222 2.42 21.06 4.78
CA PRO A 222 2.87 21.04 3.38
C PRO A 222 1.78 21.56 2.44
N ASP A 223 2.17 22.04 1.26
CA ASP A 223 1.24 22.45 0.19
C ASP A 223 0.68 21.23 -0.55
N ALA A 224 1.46 20.16 -0.63
CA ALA A 224 1.03 18.91 -1.24
C ALA A 224 1.69 17.69 -0.57
N VAL A 225 0.96 16.59 -0.52
CA VAL A 225 1.47 15.26 -0.18
C VAL A 225 1.21 14.31 -1.33
N LEU A 226 2.23 13.54 -1.71
CA LEU A 226 2.21 12.61 -2.83
C LEU A 226 2.49 11.18 -2.36
N ALA A 227 1.76 10.23 -2.89
CA ALA A 227 2.02 8.81 -2.67
C ALA A 227 1.63 7.99 -3.90
N CYS A 228 2.31 6.88 -4.14
CA CYS A 228 1.90 5.92 -5.16
C CYS A 228 0.64 5.18 -4.74
N VAL A 229 -0.17 4.78 -5.72
CA VAL A 229 -1.46 4.13 -5.48
C VAL A 229 -1.59 2.85 -6.32
N GLY A 230 -1.67 1.72 -5.63
CA GLY A 230 -2.24 0.47 -6.16
C GLY A 230 -3.58 0.23 -5.48
N GLY A 231 -3.68 -0.69 -4.51
CA GLY A 231 -4.83 -0.73 -3.59
C GLY A 231 -4.96 0.53 -2.74
N GLY A 232 -3.86 1.19 -2.41
CA GLY A 232 -3.82 2.54 -1.86
C GLY A 232 -3.50 2.65 -0.37
N SER A 233 -2.90 1.64 0.26
CA SER A 233 -2.65 1.67 1.71
C SER A 233 -1.66 2.74 2.14
N ASN A 234 -0.51 2.87 1.46
CA ASN A 234 0.44 3.93 1.79
C ASN A 234 -0.11 5.32 1.48
N ALA A 235 -0.89 5.45 0.41
CA ALA A 235 -1.49 6.72 0.02
C ALA A 235 -2.54 7.18 1.03
N ILE A 236 -3.45 6.30 1.48
CA ILE A 236 -4.42 6.69 2.50
C ILE A 236 -3.72 6.99 3.83
N GLY A 237 -2.67 6.25 4.17
CA GLY A 237 -1.83 6.55 5.32
C GLY A 237 -1.19 7.94 5.24
N THR A 238 -0.77 8.36 4.04
CA THR A 238 -0.21 9.69 3.78
C THR A 238 -1.28 10.78 3.80
N PHE A 239 -2.51 10.49 3.36
CA PHE A 239 -3.58 11.48 3.19
C PHE A 239 -4.44 11.70 4.42
N TYR A 240 -4.66 10.69 5.24
CA TYR A 240 -5.76 10.65 6.20
C TYR A 240 -5.85 11.87 7.12
N HIS A 241 -4.77 12.25 7.79
CA HIS A 241 -4.78 13.41 8.69
C HIS A 241 -4.79 14.77 7.99
N PHE A 242 -4.70 14.78 6.65
CA PHE A 242 -4.81 15.99 5.84
C PHE A 242 -6.16 16.12 5.12
N ILE A 243 -7.07 15.15 5.25
CA ILE A 243 -8.36 15.18 4.54
C ILE A 243 -9.13 16.47 4.84
N GLU A 244 -9.13 16.91 6.09
CA GLU A 244 -9.82 18.14 6.52
C GLU A 244 -8.99 19.41 6.31
N ASP A 245 -7.69 19.31 6.07
CA ASP A 245 -6.82 20.44 5.76
C ASP A 245 -6.93 20.77 4.26
N LYS A 246 -7.94 21.54 3.88
CA LYS A 246 -8.33 21.76 2.47
C LYS A 246 -7.27 22.47 1.63
N ASP A 247 -6.33 23.18 2.25
CA ASP A 247 -5.21 23.84 1.57
C ASP A 247 -4.07 22.87 1.22
N VAL A 248 -4.07 21.66 1.77
CA VAL A 248 -3.11 20.61 1.44
C VAL A 248 -3.63 19.78 0.29
N GLN A 249 -2.91 19.77 -0.84
CA GLN A 249 -3.24 18.93 -1.99
C GLN A 249 -2.88 17.47 -1.70
N LEU A 250 -3.81 16.56 -1.99
CA LEU A 250 -3.62 15.11 -1.88
C LEU A 250 -3.48 14.53 -3.29
N ILE A 251 -2.33 13.97 -3.61
CA ILE A 251 -2.01 13.49 -4.96
C ILE A 251 -1.61 12.02 -4.92
N GLY A 252 -2.46 11.17 -5.49
CA GLY A 252 -2.19 9.75 -5.69
C GLY A 252 -1.63 9.48 -7.08
N CYS A 253 -0.51 8.77 -7.17
CA CYS A 253 0.16 8.45 -8.43
C CYS A 253 -0.08 6.99 -8.78
N GLU A 254 -0.89 6.75 -9.83
CA GLU A 254 -1.27 5.42 -10.31
C GLU A 254 -0.26 4.88 -11.32
N ALA A 255 -0.15 3.56 -11.41
CA ALA A 255 0.69 2.88 -12.40
C ALA A 255 -0.02 2.79 -13.76
N ALA A 256 0.38 3.61 -14.69
CA ALA A 256 -0.16 3.61 -16.06
C ALA A 256 0.49 2.55 -16.97
N GLY A 257 1.47 1.79 -16.48
CA GLY A 257 2.16 0.78 -17.27
C GLY A 257 2.73 1.35 -18.56
N ARG A 258 2.29 0.85 -19.70
CA ARG A 258 2.69 1.37 -21.02
C ARG A 258 1.83 2.53 -21.53
N GLY A 259 0.90 2.99 -20.72
CA GLY A 259 0.03 4.14 -21.00
C GLY A 259 -1.45 3.82 -20.82
N VAL A 260 -2.23 4.84 -20.41
CA VAL A 260 -3.68 4.71 -20.14
C VAL A 260 -4.51 4.37 -21.38
N ASN A 261 -3.97 4.59 -22.57
CA ASN A 261 -4.63 4.28 -23.85
C ASN A 261 -4.24 2.90 -24.38
N THR A 262 -3.57 2.08 -23.57
CA THR A 262 -3.16 0.72 -23.92
C THR A 262 -3.90 -0.29 -23.03
N ALA A 263 -3.87 -1.57 -23.44
CA ALA A 263 -4.37 -2.65 -22.59
C ALA A 263 -3.45 -2.97 -21.41
N GLU A 264 -2.22 -2.44 -21.42
CA GLU A 264 -1.18 -2.69 -20.42
C GLU A 264 -1.06 -1.51 -19.45
N THR A 265 -2.09 -1.32 -18.61
CA THR A 265 -2.19 -0.27 -17.59
C THR A 265 -2.84 -0.81 -16.31
N ALA A 266 -2.50 -0.25 -15.18
CA ALA A 266 -3.15 -0.49 -13.87
C ALA A 266 -3.69 0.81 -13.26
N ALA A 267 -3.82 1.88 -14.04
CA ALA A 267 -4.33 3.18 -13.59
C ALA A 267 -5.86 3.12 -13.44
N THR A 268 -6.32 2.69 -12.28
CA THR A 268 -7.72 2.36 -12.01
C THR A 268 -8.65 3.57 -12.06
N ILE A 269 -8.27 4.71 -11.51
CA ILE A 269 -9.10 5.94 -11.57
C ILE A 269 -9.19 6.44 -13.02
N ALA A 270 -8.07 6.38 -13.75
CA ALA A 270 -8.03 6.87 -15.13
C ALA A 270 -8.84 6.00 -16.11
N THR A 271 -8.88 4.67 -15.91
CA THR A 271 -9.41 3.72 -16.89
C THR A 271 -10.53 2.81 -16.37
N GLY A 272 -10.71 2.73 -15.06
CA GLY A 272 -11.68 1.86 -14.42
C GLY A 272 -13.10 2.39 -14.43
N ARG A 273 -14.02 1.53 -14.01
CA ARG A 273 -15.44 1.84 -13.86
C ARG A 273 -15.95 1.37 -12.51
N LEU A 274 -17.04 1.97 -12.04
CA LEU A 274 -17.69 1.59 -10.79
C LEU A 274 -18.22 0.15 -10.88
N GLY A 275 -17.97 -0.65 -9.86
CA GLY A 275 -18.50 -2.00 -9.77
C GLY A 275 -18.20 -2.64 -8.42
N ILE A 276 -18.42 -3.94 -8.31
CA ILE A 276 -18.22 -4.73 -7.08
C ILE A 276 -17.18 -5.80 -7.39
N PHE A 277 -16.12 -5.83 -6.57
CA PHE A 277 -15.10 -6.86 -6.62
C PHE A 277 -14.36 -6.98 -5.27
N HIS A 278 -13.78 -8.13 -5.00
CA HIS A 278 -13.09 -8.39 -3.73
C HIS A 278 -13.86 -7.94 -2.47
N GLY A 279 -15.20 -8.08 -2.50
CA GLY A 279 -16.07 -7.79 -1.37
C GLY A 279 -16.42 -6.31 -1.15
N MET A 280 -16.03 -5.41 -2.05
CA MET A 280 -16.28 -3.97 -1.96
C MET A 280 -16.88 -3.39 -3.24
N LYS A 281 -17.56 -2.25 -3.10
CA LYS A 281 -17.94 -1.40 -4.22
C LYS A 281 -16.90 -0.29 -4.37
N SER A 282 -16.25 -0.21 -5.55
CA SER A 282 -15.22 0.77 -5.84
C SER A 282 -15.01 0.89 -7.35
N TYR A 283 -14.03 1.66 -7.78
CA TYR A 283 -13.55 1.63 -9.17
C TYR A 283 -12.61 0.45 -9.37
N PHE A 284 -12.75 -0.22 -10.52
CA PHE A 284 -11.78 -1.23 -10.97
C PHE A 284 -11.75 -1.33 -12.50
N CYS A 285 -10.64 -1.83 -13.02
CA CYS A 285 -10.46 -2.05 -14.45
C CYS A 285 -11.33 -3.21 -14.91
N GLN A 286 -12.20 -2.94 -15.90
CA GLN A 286 -13.21 -3.87 -16.39
C GLN A 286 -13.10 -4.02 -17.90
N ASP A 287 -13.35 -5.23 -18.38
CA ASP A 287 -13.56 -5.50 -19.78
C ASP A 287 -14.97 -5.03 -20.26
N GLU A 288 -15.31 -5.27 -21.51
CA GLU A 288 -16.60 -4.89 -22.09
C GLU A 288 -17.81 -5.59 -21.42
N TYR A 289 -17.59 -6.73 -20.78
CA TYR A 289 -18.62 -7.51 -20.08
C TYR A 289 -18.71 -7.19 -18.56
N GLY A 290 -17.91 -6.27 -18.08
CA GLY A 290 -17.87 -5.91 -16.65
C GLY A 290 -17.06 -6.87 -15.78
N GLN A 291 -16.27 -7.77 -16.38
CA GLN A 291 -15.35 -8.63 -15.66
C GLN A 291 -14.05 -7.87 -15.34
N ILE A 292 -13.30 -8.36 -14.34
CA ILE A 292 -12.00 -7.78 -14.00
C ILE A 292 -11.06 -7.93 -15.20
N ALA A 293 -10.65 -6.81 -15.78
CA ALA A 293 -9.69 -6.81 -16.88
C ALA A 293 -8.28 -7.16 -16.38
N PRO A 294 -7.46 -7.82 -17.20
CA PRO A 294 -6.03 -7.91 -16.98
C PRO A 294 -5.43 -6.50 -16.88
N VAL A 295 -4.50 -6.32 -15.97
CA VAL A 295 -3.74 -5.06 -15.80
C VAL A 295 -2.25 -5.35 -15.90
N TYR A 296 -1.47 -4.28 -16.04
CA TYR A 296 -0.02 -4.40 -16.13
C TYR A 296 0.68 -3.19 -15.51
N SER A 297 1.74 -3.45 -14.76
CA SER A 297 2.73 -2.50 -14.30
C SER A 297 4.07 -3.19 -14.14
N ILE A 298 5.17 -2.48 -14.38
CA ILE A 298 6.52 -2.93 -14.00
C ILE A 298 6.62 -3.16 -12.48
N SER A 299 5.79 -2.47 -11.72
CA SER A 299 5.68 -2.60 -10.27
C SER A 299 4.67 -3.68 -9.88
N ALA A 300 5.14 -4.82 -9.38
CA ALA A 300 4.27 -5.88 -8.89
C ALA A 300 3.36 -5.43 -7.73
N GLY A 301 3.80 -4.48 -6.93
CA GLY A 301 3.01 -3.92 -5.82
C GLY A 301 1.87 -2.98 -6.26
N LEU A 302 1.92 -2.46 -7.50
CA LEU A 302 0.87 -1.63 -8.11
C LEU A 302 0.10 -2.36 -9.21
N ASP A 303 0.46 -3.59 -9.52
CA ASP A 303 -0.20 -4.44 -10.51
C ASP A 303 -1.50 -5.03 -9.94
N TYR A 304 -2.46 -4.15 -9.68
CA TYR A 304 -3.74 -4.45 -9.07
C TYR A 304 -4.87 -3.72 -9.81
N PRO A 305 -5.97 -4.42 -10.19
CA PRO A 305 -6.99 -3.85 -11.07
C PRO A 305 -8.00 -2.95 -10.38
N GLY A 306 -7.80 -2.56 -9.13
CA GLY A 306 -8.76 -1.78 -8.36
C GLY A 306 -8.12 -0.82 -7.39
N ILE A 307 -8.97 -0.07 -6.69
CA ILE A 307 -8.55 0.94 -5.70
C ILE A 307 -9.43 0.85 -4.46
N GLY A 308 -8.89 1.22 -3.30
CA GLY A 308 -9.63 1.27 -2.05
C GLY A 308 -10.86 2.19 -2.14
N PRO A 309 -11.99 1.84 -1.48
CA PRO A 309 -13.22 2.58 -1.59
C PRO A 309 -13.15 4.01 -1.03
N GLU A 310 -12.30 4.28 -0.06
CA GLU A 310 -12.09 5.64 0.45
C GLU A 310 -11.37 6.51 -0.58
N HIS A 311 -10.41 5.97 -1.33
CA HIS A 311 -9.79 6.68 -2.44
C HIS A 311 -10.81 7.03 -3.54
N ALA A 312 -11.68 6.09 -3.89
CA ALA A 312 -12.76 6.33 -4.84
C ALA A 312 -13.67 7.49 -4.37
N HIS A 313 -13.99 7.54 -3.09
CA HIS A 313 -14.76 8.64 -2.50
C HIS A 313 -13.99 9.97 -2.51
N LEU A 314 -12.71 9.97 -2.17
CA LEU A 314 -11.87 11.18 -2.23
C LEU A 314 -11.76 11.73 -3.66
N TYR A 315 -11.72 10.84 -4.65
CA TYR A 315 -11.77 11.23 -6.06
C TYR A 315 -13.12 11.85 -6.43
N ASP A 316 -14.24 11.17 -6.13
CA ASP A 316 -15.59 11.64 -6.47
C ASP A 316 -15.92 13.01 -5.85
N THR A 317 -15.42 13.25 -4.65
CA THR A 317 -15.62 14.54 -3.93
C THR A 317 -14.62 15.62 -4.35
N GLY A 318 -13.68 15.31 -5.25
CA GLY A 318 -12.62 16.23 -5.66
C GLY A 318 -11.62 16.56 -4.55
N ARG A 319 -11.60 15.76 -3.45
CA ARG A 319 -10.66 16.01 -2.35
C ARG A 319 -9.25 15.56 -2.67
N ALA A 320 -9.09 14.49 -3.41
CA ALA A 320 -7.80 13.99 -3.87
C ALA A 320 -7.76 13.90 -5.40
N GLN A 321 -6.58 14.17 -5.95
CA GLN A 321 -6.28 14.02 -7.35
C GLN A 321 -5.54 12.70 -7.56
N TYR A 322 -5.85 11.99 -8.65
CA TYR A 322 -5.15 10.76 -9.04
C TYR A 322 -4.59 10.94 -10.45
N VAL A 323 -3.30 10.67 -10.60
CA VAL A 323 -2.57 10.93 -11.83
C VAL A 323 -1.88 9.66 -12.32
N PRO A 324 -1.96 9.36 -13.62
CA PRO A 324 -1.27 8.21 -14.20
C PRO A 324 0.23 8.52 -14.40
N VAL A 325 1.08 7.54 -14.08
CA VAL A 325 2.52 7.58 -14.30
C VAL A 325 2.93 6.31 -15.03
N THR A 326 3.63 6.43 -16.15
CA THR A 326 4.07 5.30 -16.96
C THR A 326 5.28 4.57 -16.35
N ASP A 327 5.53 3.36 -16.81
CA ASP A 327 6.72 2.57 -16.41
C ASP A 327 8.02 3.34 -16.69
N GLU A 328 8.15 3.96 -17.88
CA GLU A 328 9.34 4.73 -18.23
C GLU A 328 9.56 5.91 -17.28
N GLU A 329 8.51 6.66 -16.99
CA GLU A 329 8.58 7.78 -16.03
C GLU A 329 8.98 7.30 -14.63
N ALA A 330 8.45 6.15 -14.20
CA ALA A 330 8.79 5.56 -12.90
C ALA A 330 10.24 5.05 -12.84
N VAL A 331 10.73 4.40 -13.90
CA VAL A 331 12.12 3.93 -13.99
C VAL A 331 13.09 5.12 -14.00
N GLU A 332 12.81 6.16 -14.79
CA GLU A 332 13.61 7.39 -14.78
C GLU A 332 13.65 8.04 -13.39
N ALA A 333 12.52 8.06 -12.68
CA ALA A 333 12.45 8.61 -11.33
C ALA A 333 13.19 7.76 -10.30
N PHE A 334 13.13 6.44 -10.44
CA PHE A 334 13.92 5.51 -9.63
C PHE A 334 15.42 5.79 -9.76
N GLU A 335 15.91 5.90 -10.99
CA GLU A 335 17.30 6.23 -11.27
C GLU A 335 17.67 7.63 -10.81
N TYR A 336 16.76 8.60 -11.00
CA TYR A 336 16.95 10.00 -10.61
C TYR A 336 17.16 10.12 -9.09
N LEU A 337 16.25 9.57 -8.28
CA LEU A 337 16.35 9.66 -6.82
C LEU A 337 17.59 8.93 -6.30
N SER A 338 17.94 7.81 -6.93
CA SER A 338 19.14 7.04 -6.59
C SER A 338 20.42 7.86 -6.81
N LYS A 339 20.52 8.57 -7.93
CA LYS A 339 21.68 9.40 -8.28
C LYS A 339 21.74 10.72 -7.51
N THR A 340 20.58 11.33 -7.26
CA THR A 340 20.50 12.69 -6.71
C THR A 340 20.60 12.67 -5.19
N GLU A 341 19.93 11.74 -4.50
CA GLU A 341 19.87 11.70 -3.04
C GLU A 341 20.54 10.45 -2.44
N GLY A 342 21.04 9.53 -3.27
CA GLY A 342 21.61 8.26 -2.78
C GLY A 342 20.55 7.34 -2.15
N ILE A 343 19.28 7.48 -2.55
CA ILE A 343 18.15 6.69 -2.06
C ILE A 343 17.60 5.88 -3.21
N ILE A 344 17.69 4.54 -3.10
CA ILE A 344 17.10 3.60 -4.06
C ILE A 344 15.67 3.31 -3.59
N PRO A 345 14.63 3.95 -4.17
CA PRO A 345 13.26 3.78 -3.72
C PRO A 345 12.69 2.47 -4.28
N ALA A 346 11.67 1.92 -3.64
CA ALA A 346 10.84 0.93 -4.31
C ALA A 346 10.27 1.52 -5.60
N ILE A 347 10.16 0.68 -6.65
CA ILE A 347 9.62 1.14 -7.94
C ILE A 347 8.18 1.66 -7.79
N GLU A 348 7.44 1.17 -6.81
CA GLU A 348 6.14 1.68 -6.43
C GLU A 348 6.23 3.18 -6.12
N SER A 349 7.06 3.56 -5.16
CA SER A 349 7.22 4.97 -4.73
C SER A 349 7.88 5.85 -5.78
N ALA A 350 8.64 5.29 -6.71
CA ALA A 350 9.20 6.03 -7.84
C ALA A 350 8.12 6.68 -8.72
N HIS A 351 6.89 6.14 -8.75
CA HIS A 351 5.76 6.76 -9.43
C HIS A 351 5.42 8.13 -8.81
N ALA A 352 5.44 8.25 -7.48
CA ALA A 352 5.22 9.54 -6.81
C ALA A 352 6.38 10.52 -7.04
N VAL A 353 7.62 10.03 -7.04
CA VAL A 353 8.80 10.84 -7.38
C VAL A 353 8.72 11.35 -8.81
N ALA A 354 8.28 10.53 -9.77
CA ALA A 354 8.11 10.91 -11.17
C ALA A 354 7.14 12.09 -11.32
N TYR A 355 6.00 12.03 -10.65
CA TYR A 355 5.04 13.14 -10.72
C TYR A 355 5.55 14.40 -9.99
N ALA A 356 6.22 14.24 -8.87
CA ALA A 356 6.86 15.37 -8.17
C ALA A 356 7.86 16.12 -9.08
N ARG A 357 8.63 15.41 -9.90
CA ARG A 357 9.55 16.02 -10.89
C ARG A 357 8.83 16.90 -11.90
N LYS A 358 7.54 16.66 -12.15
CA LYS A 358 6.73 17.49 -13.07
C LYS A 358 6.17 18.73 -12.39
N ILE A 359 5.70 18.62 -11.16
CA ILE A 359 4.99 19.72 -10.50
C ILE A 359 5.90 20.65 -9.69
N VAL A 360 6.92 20.11 -9.03
CA VAL A 360 7.82 20.90 -8.16
C VAL A 360 8.47 22.07 -8.88
N PRO A 361 8.99 21.94 -10.12
CA PRO A 361 9.56 23.07 -10.84
C PRO A 361 8.59 24.23 -11.09
N GLN A 362 7.28 23.96 -11.05
CA GLN A 362 6.23 24.96 -11.29
C GLN A 362 5.69 25.59 -9.99
N MET A 363 6.13 25.09 -8.84
CA MET A 363 5.72 25.58 -7.52
C MET A 363 6.67 26.67 -7.01
N GLY A 364 6.19 27.51 -6.09
CA GLY A 364 7.00 28.53 -5.44
C GLY A 364 8.05 27.94 -4.50
N LYS A 365 9.19 28.63 -4.36
CA LYS A 365 10.29 28.21 -3.47
C LYS A 365 9.94 28.25 -1.99
N ASP A 366 8.88 28.92 -1.62
CA ASP A 366 8.31 28.99 -0.28
C ASP A 366 7.32 27.87 0.00
N GLN A 367 6.95 27.10 -1.02
CA GLN A 367 6.06 25.94 -0.89
C GLN A 367 6.84 24.68 -0.51
N CYS A 368 6.13 23.70 0.07
CA CYS A 368 6.69 22.43 0.52
C CYS A 368 5.86 21.25 -0.02
N VAL A 369 6.55 20.23 -0.49
CA VAL A 369 5.97 18.98 -0.95
C VAL A 369 6.53 17.83 -0.14
N VAL A 370 5.67 16.91 0.29
CA VAL A 370 6.08 15.66 0.93
C VAL A 370 5.77 14.49 0.01
N ILE A 371 6.74 13.63 -0.22
CA ILE A 371 6.60 12.38 -0.98
C ILE A 371 6.81 11.22 -0.03
N THR A 372 5.86 10.31 0.05
CA THR A 372 6.05 9.07 0.81
C THR A 372 6.87 8.07 0.00
N ILE A 373 8.07 7.76 0.48
CA ILE A 373 8.89 6.67 -0.03
C ILE A 373 8.45 5.41 0.72
N SER A 374 7.51 4.71 0.11
CA SER A 374 6.75 3.63 0.74
C SER A 374 7.55 2.37 1.03
N GLY A 375 8.66 2.18 0.33
CA GLY A 375 9.55 1.05 0.52
C GLY A 375 10.90 1.28 -0.17
N ARG A 376 11.86 0.39 0.11
CA ARG A 376 13.18 0.43 -0.52
C ARG A 376 13.25 -0.43 -1.77
N GLY A 377 14.14 -0.06 -2.69
CA GLY A 377 14.22 -0.59 -4.04
C GLY A 377 15.22 -1.71 -4.26
N ASP A 378 15.87 -2.26 -3.23
CA ASP A 378 16.81 -3.38 -3.38
C ASP A 378 16.18 -4.54 -4.16
N LYS A 379 14.92 -4.83 -3.87
CA LYS A 379 14.12 -5.87 -4.53
C LYS A 379 13.88 -5.61 -6.03
N ASP A 380 14.00 -4.36 -6.47
CA ASP A 380 13.62 -3.92 -7.81
C ASP A 380 14.83 -3.76 -8.74
N CYS A 381 16.06 -3.76 -8.19
CA CYS A 381 17.28 -3.52 -8.98
C CYS A 381 17.40 -4.46 -10.17
N ALA A 382 17.14 -5.76 -10.01
CA ALA A 382 17.19 -6.71 -11.09
C ALA A 382 16.11 -6.47 -12.17
N ALA A 383 14.92 -6.02 -11.76
CA ALA A 383 13.85 -5.67 -12.70
C ALA A 383 14.17 -4.41 -13.50
N ILE A 384 14.76 -3.40 -12.85
CA ILE A 384 15.22 -2.17 -13.51
C ILE A 384 16.35 -2.45 -14.47
N ALA A 385 17.35 -3.27 -14.08
CA ALA A 385 18.42 -3.68 -14.96
C ALA A 385 17.89 -4.37 -16.23
N ARG A 386 16.98 -5.35 -16.07
CA ARG A 386 16.33 -5.99 -17.22
C ARG A 386 15.56 -5.00 -18.11
N TYR A 387 14.87 -4.05 -17.51
CA TYR A 387 14.14 -3.01 -18.25
C TYR A 387 15.09 -2.17 -19.12
N ARG A 388 16.30 -1.89 -18.61
CA ARG A 388 17.36 -1.17 -19.34
C ARG A 388 18.21 -2.07 -20.27
N GLY A 389 17.89 -3.37 -20.38
CA GLY A 389 18.63 -4.32 -21.19
C GLY A 389 19.96 -4.81 -20.57
N GLU A 390 20.10 -4.60 -19.25
CA GLU A 390 21.24 -5.08 -18.48
C GLU A 390 20.88 -6.39 -17.76
N HIS A 391 21.87 -7.21 -17.46
CA HIS A 391 21.72 -8.46 -16.71
C HIS A 391 22.58 -8.41 -15.44
N ILE A 392 21.94 -8.58 -14.30
CA ILE A 392 22.63 -8.82 -13.03
C ILE A 392 22.80 -10.34 -12.90
N HIS A 393 24.03 -10.78 -12.80
CA HIS A 393 24.33 -12.17 -12.42
C HIS A 393 24.23 -12.25 -10.89
N GLU A 394 23.23 -13.00 -10.42
CA GLU A 394 23.08 -13.35 -9.00
C GLU A 394 24.08 -14.45 -8.61
#